data_8fd15f9455801ec6928ebe3a3b0c220d
#
_entry.id   8fd15f9455801ec6928ebe3a3b0c220d
#
_cell.length_a   1.000
_cell.length_b   1.000
_cell.length_c   1.000
_cell.angle_alpha   90.00
_cell.angle_beta   90.00
_cell.angle_gamma   90.00
#
_symmetry.space_group_name_H-M   'P 1'
#
loop_
_entity.id
_entity.type
_entity.pdbx_description
1 polymer ?
#
loop_
_entity_poly.entity_id
_entity_poly.type
_entity_poly.pdbx_seq_one_letter_code
_entity_poly.pdbx_strand_id
1 'polypeptide(L)'
;VRSRVISAFAAEEEKRVLSLKPVLAPHHGRYGDHPHQVYDAWPAEDPDAPLVILLHGGYWRYDRMHLTPFAAYLAGQGLSTVLPGFRRSGGAGGYPKTFEDVARLVDTLPGGRPYILAGHCSGGHLALWCAARGLLPPGSPWHTSTLPTGVLALAPLTDLAATRRDGLSDDAALQLMGGEEGFDAHMTSVDPLTLLSGAGTTGVPTVLLHGEVDEEVPLTQFSDYAAVHHDLRTVVLPGTGHYTLIEPGAPAAREVADTLWRMAREQRGPGTTAGPTDRRATASGTGLT
;
A
#
# COMPACT_ATOMS: atom_id res chain seq x y z
N VAL A 1 -2.74 -16.80 23.94
CA VAL A 1 -2.66 -15.47 23.32
C VAL A 1 -1.48 -14.74 23.98
N ARG A 2 -0.35 -14.62 23.28
CA ARG A 2 0.76 -13.77 23.73
C ARG A 2 0.43 -12.36 23.27
N SER A 3 -0.16 -11.57 24.16
CA SER A 3 -0.25 -10.12 23.93
C SER A 3 1.18 -9.60 23.71
N ARG A 4 1.46 -9.11 22.53
CA ARG A 4 2.75 -8.49 22.21
C ARG A 4 2.82 -7.18 23.02
N VAL A 5 3.79 -7.06 23.91
CA VAL A 5 4.05 -5.82 24.63
C VAL A 5 4.76 -4.89 23.64
N ILE A 6 4.03 -3.93 23.11
CA ILE A 6 4.62 -2.85 22.30
C ILE A 6 5.24 -1.79 23.20
N SER A 7 6.27 -1.11 22.72
CA SER A 7 6.90 -0.02 23.47
C SER A 7 5.94 1.18 23.65
N ALA A 8 6.24 2.04 24.61
CA ALA A 8 5.50 3.29 24.75
C ALA A 8 5.58 4.18 23.49
N PHE A 9 6.69 4.10 22.77
CA PHE A 9 6.86 4.80 21.48
C PHE A 9 5.86 4.29 20.43
N ALA A 10 5.81 2.99 20.18
CA ALA A 10 4.90 2.40 19.21
C ALA A 10 3.43 2.64 19.57
N ALA A 11 3.06 2.50 20.85
CA ALA A 11 1.71 2.77 21.33
C ALA A 11 1.29 4.25 21.14
N GLU A 12 2.19 5.19 21.38
CA GLU A 12 1.89 6.62 21.20
C GLU A 12 1.80 6.99 19.71
N GLU A 13 2.64 6.39 18.86
CA GLU A 13 2.60 6.53 17.41
C GLU A 13 1.26 6.03 16.85
N GLU A 14 0.86 4.82 17.19
CA GLU A 14 -0.42 4.24 16.81
C GLU A 14 -1.59 5.14 17.24
N LYS A 15 -1.65 5.49 18.52
CA LYS A 15 -2.70 6.36 19.08
C LYS A 15 -2.77 7.70 18.35
N ARG A 16 -1.63 8.34 18.09
CA ARG A 16 -1.56 9.64 17.42
C ARG A 16 -2.14 9.56 16.01
N VAL A 17 -1.78 8.54 15.23
CA VAL A 17 -2.22 8.40 13.84
C VAL A 17 -3.66 7.90 13.76
N LEU A 18 -4.04 6.89 14.55
CA LEU A 18 -5.40 6.34 14.51
C LEU A 18 -6.46 7.26 15.13
N SER A 19 -6.06 8.25 15.93
CA SER A 19 -6.98 9.28 16.47
C SER A 19 -7.20 10.47 15.50
N LEU A 20 -6.52 10.54 14.39
CA LEU A 20 -6.76 11.57 13.38
C LEU A 20 -8.20 11.53 12.89
N LYS A 21 -8.82 12.70 12.81
CA LYS A 21 -10.19 12.78 12.27
C LYS A 21 -10.19 12.38 10.80
N PRO A 22 -11.11 11.50 10.37
CA PRO A 22 -11.27 11.20 8.97
C PRO A 22 -11.50 12.44 8.13
N VAL A 23 -10.88 12.49 6.95
CA VAL A 23 -11.05 13.57 5.97
C VAL A 23 -12.04 13.10 4.92
N LEU A 24 -13.10 13.87 4.70
CA LEU A 24 -14.10 13.56 3.67
C LEU A 24 -13.48 13.78 2.28
N ALA A 25 -13.70 12.79 1.43
CA ALA A 25 -13.30 12.89 0.03
C ALA A 25 -14.29 13.76 -0.76
N PRO A 26 -13.83 14.56 -1.73
CA PRO A 26 -14.73 15.29 -2.61
C PRO A 26 -15.52 14.38 -3.57
N HIS A 27 -15.00 13.18 -3.85
CA HIS A 27 -15.65 12.20 -4.73
C HIS A 27 -15.73 10.83 -4.09
N HIS A 28 -16.86 10.16 -4.31
CA HIS A 28 -17.13 8.80 -3.87
C HIS A 28 -17.65 7.99 -5.04
N GLY A 29 -17.30 6.70 -5.09
CA GLY A 29 -17.78 5.83 -6.15
C GLY A 29 -17.85 4.37 -5.70
N ARG A 30 -18.25 3.52 -6.65
CA ARG A 30 -18.35 2.08 -6.46
C ARG A 30 -17.67 1.37 -7.63
N TYR A 31 -17.04 0.25 -7.33
CA TYR A 31 -16.45 -0.64 -8.34
C TYR A 31 -17.13 -2.02 -8.39
N GLY A 32 -18.18 -2.22 -7.57
CA GLY A 32 -19.00 -3.43 -7.50
C GLY A 32 -20.25 -3.24 -6.67
N ASP A 33 -21.04 -4.31 -6.54
CA ASP A 33 -22.37 -4.26 -5.92
C ASP A 33 -22.35 -4.39 -4.39
N HIS A 34 -21.27 -4.96 -3.83
CA HIS A 34 -21.18 -5.13 -2.37
C HIS A 34 -20.95 -3.77 -1.68
N PRO A 35 -21.57 -3.51 -0.49
CA PRO A 35 -21.41 -2.24 0.25
C PRO A 35 -19.95 -1.83 0.52
N HIS A 36 -19.03 -2.77 0.62
CA HIS A 36 -17.60 -2.50 0.83
C HIS A 36 -16.82 -2.25 -0.49
N GLN A 37 -17.42 -2.51 -1.65
CA GLN A 37 -16.81 -2.27 -2.96
C GLN A 37 -17.02 -0.81 -3.39
N VAL A 38 -16.49 0.08 -2.61
CA VAL A 38 -16.58 1.54 -2.76
C VAL A 38 -15.18 2.14 -2.77
N TYR A 39 -15.07 3.38 -3.20
CA TYR A 39 -13.83 4.15 -3.08
C TYR A 39 -14.10 5.62 -2.78
N ASP A 40 -13.14 6.24 -2.15
CA ASP A 40 -13.05 7.67 -1.95
C ASP A 40 -11.92 8.20 -2.84
N ALA A 41 -12.09 9.40 -3.44
CA ALA A 41 -11.08 9.96 -4.32
C ALA A 41 -10.84 11.44 -4.02
N TRP A 42 -9.57 11.79 -3.96
CA TRP A 42 -9.05 13.15 -3.83
C TRP A 42 -8.24 13.46 -5.09
N PRO A 43 -8.84 14.12 -6.10
CA PRO A 43 -8.09 14.55 -7.28
C PRO A 43 -7.11 15.66 -6.89
N ALA A 44 -5.94 15.66 -7.51
CA ALA A 44 -5.04 16.81 -7.46
C ALA A 44 -5.60 17.95 -8.33
N GLU A 45 -5.08 19.16 -8.13
CA GLU A 45 -5.47 20.34 -8.95
C GLU A 45 -5.09 20.15 -10.44
N ASP A 46 -3.96 19.52 -10.70
CA ASP A 46 -3.51 19.19 -12.06
C ASP A 46 -4.23 17.92 -12.55
N PRO A 47 -5.03 17.97 -13.63
CA PRO A 47 -5.71 16.81 -14.19
C PRO A 47 -4.74 15.72 -14.69
N ASP A 48 -3.50 16.09 -15.03
CA ASP A 48 -2.45 15.18 -15.49
C ASP A 48 -1.58 14.66 -14.33
N ALA A 49 -1.94 14.99 -13.08
CA ALA A 49 -1.25 14.50 -11.91
C ALA A 49 -1.17 12.95 -11.89
N PRO A 50 -0.09 12.37 -11.34
CA PRO A 50 0.02 10.93 -11.18
C PRO A 50 -1.16 10.37 -10.39
N LEU A 51 -1.69 9.22 -10.85
CA LEU A 51 -2.74 8.50 -10.15
C LEU A 51 -2.12 7.51 -9.17
N VAL A 52 -2.51 7.60 -7.92
CA VAL A 52 -2.15 6.66 -6.85
C VAL A 52 -3.41 5.95 -6.37
N ILE A 53 -3.44 4.63 -6.42
CA ILE A 53 -4.43 3.81 -5.72
C ILE A 53 -3.78 3.35 -4.42
N LEU A 54 -4.37 3.74 -3.28
CA LEU A 54 -3.80 3.53 -1.95
C LEU A 54 -4.59 2.47 -1.19
N LEU A 55 -4.02 1.28 -0.98
CA LEU A 55 -4.64 0.19 -0.24
C LEU A 55 -4.40 0.33 1.26
N HIS A 56 -5.48 0.26 2.03
CA HIS A 56 -5.41 0.44 3.48
C HIS A 56 -4.91 -0.81 4.21
N GLY A 57 -4.29 -0.56 5.37
CA GLY A 57 -3.84 -1.57 6.31
C GLY A 57 -4.91 -2.02 7.31
N GLY A 58 -4.43 -2.53 8.47
CA GLY A 58 -5.25 -3.02 9.55
C GLY A 58 -5.50 -4.52 9.50
N TYR A 59 -4.47 -5.29 9.12
CA TYR A 59 -4.49 -6.77 9.09
C TYR A 59 -5.68 -7.36 8.33
N TRP A 60 -6.08 -6.74 7.21
CA TRP A 60 -7.24 -7.12 6.38
C TRP A 60 -8.59 -7.06 7.12
N ARG A 61 -8.65 -6.52 8.35
CA ARG A 61 -9.82 -6.45 9.24
C ARG A 61 -10.44 -5.07 9.33
N TYR A 62 -9.61 -4.01 9.35
CA TYR A 62 -10.07 -2.64 9.54
C TYR A 62 -10.56 -2.04 8.23
N ASP A 63 -11.33 -0.97 8.33
CA ASP A 63 -11.73 -0.23 7.14
C ASP A 63 -10.72 0.88 6.80
N ARG A 64 -10.97 1.56 5.69
CA ARG A 64 -10.07 2.56 5.13
C ARG A 64 -10.07 3.91 5.86
N MET A 65 -10.98 4.14 6.82
CA MET A 65 -11.23 5.48 7.37
C MET A 65 -10.01 6.10 8.04
N HIS A 66 -9.17 5.29 8.70
CA HIS A 66 -7.94 5.76 9.33
C HIS A 66 -6.91 6.29 8.32
N LEU A 67 -7.01 5.92 7.05
CA LEU A 67 -6.07 6.31 6.01
C LEU A 67 -6.55 7.53 5.19
N THR A 68 -7.79 8.01 5.42
CA THR A 68 -8.33 9.18 4.71
C THR A 68 -7.52 10.47 4.93
N PRO A 69 -6.93 10.75 6.13
CA PRO A 69 -6.06 11.91 6.32
C PRO A 69 -4.79 11.83 5.45
N PHE A 70 -4.21 10.64 5.33
CA PHE A 70 -3.02 10.45 4.51
C PHE A 70 -3.33 10.52 3.01
N ALA A 71 -4.47 9.98 2.56
CA ALA A 71 -4.92 10.11 1.18
C ALA A 71 -5.14 11.60 0.79
N ALA A 72 -5.78 12.37 1.65
CA ALA A 72 -5.94 13.81 1.46
C ALA A 72 -4.58 14.55 1.46
N TYR A 73 -3.65 14.15 2.34
CA TYR A 73 -2.28 14.69 2.35
C TYR A 73 -1.57 14.45 1.02
N LEU A 74 -1.61 13.24 0.47
CA LEU A 74 -0.99 12.92 -0.82
C LEU A 74 -1.58 13.78 -1.96
N ALA A 75 -2.90 13.99 -1.95
CA ALA A 75 -3.54 14.88 -2.91
C ALA A 75 -3.04 16.34 -2.78
N GLY A 76 -2.88 16.83 -1.55
CA GLY A 76 -2.24 18.11 -1.26
C GLY A 76 -0.78 18.20 -1.71
N GLN A 77 -0.09 17.05 -1.88
CA GLN A 77 1.24 16.98 -2.48
C GLN A 77 1.19 16.87 -4.02
N GLY A 78 0.02 16.99 -4.64
CA GLY A 78 -0.16 16.97 -6.09
C GLY A 78 -0.32 15.58 -6.69
N LEU A 79 -0.66 14.56 -5.90
CA LEU A 79 -0.90 13.19 -6.33
C LEU A 79 -2.41 12.89 -6.31
N SER A 80 -3.03 12.64 -7.46
CA SER A 80 -4.43 12.19 -7.48
C SER A 80 -4.55 10.85 -6.77
N THR A 81 -5.28 10.81 -5.64
CA THR A 81 -5.31 9.64 -4.76
C THR A 81 -6.70 9.02 -4.71
N VAL A 82 -6.78 7.71 -4.90
CA VAL A 82 -7.98 6.88 -4.73
C VAL A 82 -7.74 5.91 -3.59
N LEU A 83 -8.64 5.89 -2.61
CA LEU A 83 -8.61 5.03 -1.44
C LEU A 83 -9.83 4.08 -1.47
N PRO A 84 -9.67 2.86 -2.00
CA PRO A 84 -10.76 1.89 -2.06
C PRO A 84 -10.95 1.16 -0.72
N GLY A 85 -12.21 0.77 -0.46
CA GLY A 85 -12.54 -0.28 0.47
C GLY A 85 -12.63 -1.63 -0.25
N PHE A 86 -12.60 -2.70 0.50
CA PHE A 86 -12.79 -4.08 0.02
C PHE A 86 -13.44 -4.93 1.14
N ARG A 87 -14.00 -6.08 0.80
CA ARG A 87 -14.52 -7.02 1.81
C ARG A 87 -13.37 -7.52 2.69
N ARG A 88 -13.54 -7.45 4.00
CA ARG A 88 -12.50 -7.66 5.02
C ARG A 88 -12.71 -8.97 5.76
N SER A 89 -11.60 -9.60 6.20
CA SER A 89 -11.62 -10.79 7.05
C SER A 89 -12.33 -10.51 8.38
N GLY A 90 -12.91 -11.53 8.98
CA GLY A 90 -13.76 -11.40 10.16
C GLY A 90 -15.17 -10.88 9.87
N GLY A 91 -15.49 -10.61 8.60
CA GLY A 91 -16.80 -10.17 8.13
C GLY A 91 -17.17 -10.82 6.79
N ALA A 92 -17.49 -10.01 5.77
CA ALA A 92 -17.90 -10.50 4.45
C ALA A 92 -16.73 -10.91 3.55
N GLY A 93 -15.47 -10.69 3.96
CA GLY A 93 -14.24 -10.94 3.20
C GLY A 93 -13.44 -12.14 3.71
N GLY A 94 -12.14 -12.06 3.56
CA GLY A 94 -11.21 -13.18 3.66
C GLY A 94 -10.99 -13.82 2.29
N TYR A 95 -10.22 -14.90 2.26
CA TYR A 95 -10.01 -15.67 1.02
C TYR A 95 -11.32 -16.35 0.57
N PRO A 96 -11.67 -16.36 -0.70
CA PRO A 96 -11.02 -15.62 -1.81
C PRO A 96 -11.53 -14.18 -1.98
N LYS A 97 -12.55 -13.76 -1.26
CA LYS A 97 -13.36 -12.56 -1.53
C LYS A 97 -12.58 -11.24 -1.41
N THR A 98 -11.65 -11.14 -0.47
CA THR A 98 -10.77 -9.95 -0.36
C THR A 98 -9.93 -9.80 -1.62
N PHE A 99 -9.36 -10.88 -2.12
CA PHE A 99 -8.52 -10.90 -3.33
C PHE A 99 -9.33 -10.66 -4.61
N GLU A 100 -10.55 -11.21 -4.70
CA GLU A 100 -11.50 -10.91 -5.79
C GLU A 100 -11.81 -9.42 -5.87
N ASP A 101 -12.06 -8.78 -4.71
CA ASP A 101 -12.34 -7.34 -4.65
C ASP A 101 -11.14 -6.52 -5.09
N VAL A 102 -9.96 -6.84 -4.56
CA VAL A 102 -8.72 -6.11 -4.88
C VAL A 102 -8.34 -6.31 -6.35
N ALA A 103 -8.46 -7.53 -6.90
CA ALA A 103 -8.24 -7.77 -8.33
C ALA A 103 -9.20 -6.92 -9.17
N ARG A 104 -10.51 -6.98 -8.88
CA ARG A 104 -11.52 -6.20 -9.59
C ARG A 104 -11.24 -4.70 -9.55
N LEU A 105 -10.90 -4.15 -8.38
CA LEU A 105 -10.64 -2.71 -8.25
C LEU A 105 -9.46 -2.25 -9.09
N VAL A 106 -8.34 -2.97 -9.08
CA VAL A 106 -7.15 -2.59 -9.86
C VAL A 106 -7.33 -2.78 -11.36
N ASP A 107 -8.19 -3.72 -11.75
CA ASP A 107 -8.52 -3.97 -13.15
C ASP A 107 -9.54 -2.94 -13.72
N THR A 108 -10.34 -2.29 -12.87
CA THR A 108 -11.43 -1.40 -13.32
C THR A 108 -11.24 0.08 -12.99
N LEU A 109 -10.77 0.42 -11.78
CA LEU A 109 -10.70 1.82 -11.31
C LEU A 109 -9.75 2.72 -12.12
N PRO A 110 -8.59 2.24 -12.63
CA PRO A 110 -7.70 3.10 -13.40
C PRO A 110 -8.31 3.60 -14.72
N GLY A 111 -9.29 2.89 -15.27
CA GLY A 111 -9.92 3.25 -16.55
C GLY A 111 -8.92 3.35 -17.71
N GLY A 112 -7.87 2.53 -17.70
CA GLY A 112 -6.79 2.57 -18.68
C GLY A 112 -5.70 3.60 -18.42
N ARG A 113 -5.81 4.43 -17.36
CA ARG A 113 -4.74 5.36 -16.98
C ARG A 113 -3.58 4.62 -16.30
N PRO A 114 -2.32 5.02 -16.58
CA PRO A 114 -1.18 4.59 -15.78
C PRO A 114 -1.38 4.97 -14.30
N TYR A 115 -1.08 4.05 -13.39
CA TYR A 115 -1.23 4.28 -11.95
C TYR A 115 -0.14 3.59 -11.13
N ILE A 116 0.19 4.18 -10.01
CA ILE A 116 1.02 3.56 -8.98
C ILE A 116 0.08 2.95 -7.94
N LEU A 117 0.32 1.68 -7.60
CA LEU A 117 -0.39 1.02 -6.52
C LEU A 117 0.44 1.16 -5.24
N ALA A 118 -0.07 1.91 -4.29
CA ALA A 118 0.54 2.04 -2.97
C ALA A 118 -0.25 1.27 -1.92
N GLY A 119 0.39 0.81 -0.86
CA GLY A 119 -0.31 0.16 0.24
C GLY A 119 0.50 0.16 1.52
N HIS A 120 -0.19 0.27 2.65
CA HIS A 120 0.41 0.25 3.99
C HIS A 120 0.07 -1.06 4.71
N CYS A 121 1.05 -1.67 5.39
CA CYS A 121 0.84 -2.88 6.19
C CYS A 121 0.21 -4.03 5.37
N SER A 122 -0.94 -4.54 5.74
CA SER A 122 -1.71 -5.51 4.96
C SER A 122 -2.18 -4.98 3.60
N GLY A 123 -2.33 -3.67 3.44
CA GLY A 123 -2.52 -3.05 2.12
C GLY A 123 -1.26 -3.14 1.25
N GLY A 124 -0.09 -3.07 1.87
CA GLY A 124 1.19 -3.33 1.21
C GLY A 124 1.33 -4.77 0.71
N HIS A 125 0.88 -5.75 1.51
CA HIS A 125 0.74 -7.14 1.08
C HIS A 125 -0.12 -7.26 -0.19
N LEU A 126 -1.31 -6.65 -0.19
CA LEU A 126 -2.22 -6.68 -1.32
C LEU A 126 -1.64 -5.98 -2.56
N ALA A 127 -0.87 -4.90 -2.38
CA ALA A 127 -0.20 -4.20 -3.47
C ALA A 127 0.92 -5.06 -4.11
N LEU A 128 1.74 -5.72 -3.30
CA LEU A 128 2.77 -6.66 -3.76
C LEU A 128 2.15 -7.89 -4.45
N TRP A 129 1.07 -8.42 -3.90
CA TRP A 129 0.31 -9.49 -4.54
C TRP A 129 -0.21 -9.08 -5.93
N CYS A 130 -0.75 -7.85 -6.07
CA CYS A 130 -1.20 -7.35 -7.35
C CYS A 130 -0.07 -7.27 -8.39
N ALA A 131 1.15 -6.87 -8.00
CA ALA A 131 2.31 -6.90 -8.87
C ALA A 131 2.69 -8.31 -9.30
N ALA A 132 2.49 -9.30 -8.43
CA ALA A 132 2.82 -10.70 -8.66
C ALA A 132 1.73 -11.48 -9.42
N ARG A 133 0.57 -10.89 -9.74
CA ARG A 133 -0.55 -11.58 -10.42
C ARG A 133 -0.16 -12.13 -11.79
N GLY A 134 0.81 -11.52 -12.48
CA GLY A 134 1.36 -12.04 -13.74
C GLY A 134 2.14 -13.36 -13.57
N LEU A 135 2.59 -13.69 -12.37
CA LEU A 135 3.29 -14.93 -12.03
C LEU A 135 2.33 -16.08 -11.67
N LEU A 136 1.06 -15.80 -11.45
CA LEU A 136 0.05 -16.83 -11.21
C LEU A 136 -0.12 -17.72 -12.44
N PRO A 137 -0.49 -19.00 -12.27
CA PRO A 137 -0.81 -19.85 -13.39
C PRO A 137 -1.88 -19.24 -14.31
N PRO A 138 -1.78 -19.40 -15.64
CA PRO A 138 -2.77 -18.83 -16.58
C PRO A 138 -4.23 -19.25 -16.32
N GLY A 139 -4.46 -20.36 -15.63
CA GLY A 139 -5.80 -20.82 -15.19
C GLY A 139 -6.29 -20.19 -13.90
N SER A 140 -5.49 -19.37 -13.23
CA SER A 140 -5.93 -18.65 -12.02
C SER A 140 -6.95 -17.57 -12.41
N PRO A 141 -8.04 -17.40 -11.64
CA PRO A 141 -9.01 -16.33 -11.88
C PRO A 141 -8.43 -14.92 -11.70
N TRP A 142 -7.26 -14.81 -11.09
CA TRP A 142 -6.58 -13.55 -10.82
C TRP A 142 -5.37 -13.31 -11.72
N HIS A 143 -5.01 -14.28 -12.58
CA HIS A 143 -3.94 -14.07 -13.55
C HIS A 143 -4.26 -12.90 -14.47
N THR A 144 -3.30 -12.00 -14.69
CA THR A 144 -3.44 -10.85 -15.57
C THR A 144 -2.10 -10.42 -16.13
N SER A 145 -2.14 -9.87 -17.35
CA SER A 145 -1.01 -9.14 -17.95
C SER A 145 -1.13 -7.62 -17.76
N THR A 146 -2.27 -7.13 -17.26
CA THR A 146 -2.47 -5.71 -16.96
C THR A 146 -2.06 -5.44 -15.52
N LEU A 147 -0.85 -4.94 -15.35
CA LEU A 147 -0.23 -4.69 -14.04
C LEU A 147 -0.13 -3.18 -13.76
N PRO A 148 0.00 -2.76 -12.49
CA PRO A 148 0.29 -1.38 -12.16
C PRO A 148 1.62 -0.93 -12.79
N THR A 149 1.76 0.35 -13.08
CA THR A 149 3.02 0.88 -13.61
C THR A 149 4.12 0.96 -12.56
N GLY A 150 3.79 0.82 -11.29
CA GLY A 150 4.72 0.70 -10.18
C GLY A 150 4.01 0.36 -8.88
N VAL A 151 4.73 -0.18 -7.91
CA VAL A 151 4.24 -0.50 -6.57
C VAL A 151 5.09 0.17 -5.51
N LEU A 152 4.45 0.88 -4.58
CA LEU A 152 5.07 1.36 -3.34
C LEU A 152 4.44 0.64 -2.15
N ALA A 153 5.19 -0.25 -1.51
CA ALA A 153 4.75 -0.98 -0.33
C ALA A 153 5.37 -0.37 0.93
N LEU A 154 4.51 0.10 1.84
CA LEU A 154 4.87 0.77 3.08
C LEU A 154 4.72 -0.23 4.24
N ALA A 155 5.82 -0.59 4.89
CA ALA A 155 5.86 -1.57 5.98
C ALA A 155 4.99 -2.82 5.70
N PRO A 156 5.15 -3.49 4.54
CA PRO A 156 4.23 -4.52 4.09
C PRO A 156 4.42 -5.84 4.85
N LEU A 157 3.34 -6.60 4.99
CA LEU A 157 3.42 -8.04 5.27
C LEU A 157 3.75 -8.74 3.95
N THR A 158 4.94 -9.33 3.83
CA THR A 158 5.43 -9.92 2.58
C THR A 158 5.40 -11.44 2.58
N ASP A 159 5.32 -12.03 3.79
CA ASP A 159 5.36 -13.46 4.07
C ASP A 159 4.22 -13.83 5.03
N LEU A 160 3.18 -14.48 4.51
CA LEU A 160 2.04 -14.94 5.30
C LEU A 160 2.40 -16.10 6.22
N ALA A 161 3.38 -16.93 5.82
CA ALA A 161 3.84 -18.03 6.67
C ALA A 161 4.58 -17.50 7.91
N ALA A 162 5.43 -16.49 7.76
CA ALA A 162 6.04 -15.80 8.89
C ALA A 162 5.00 -15.04 9.73
N THR A 163 4.04 -14.37 9.10
CA THR A 163 2.94 -13.68 9.78
C THR A 163 2.14 -14.63 10.68
N ARG A 164 1.83 -15.85 10.19
CA ARG A 164 1.19 -16.93 10.97
C ARG A 164 2.09 -17.44 12.07
N ARG A 165 3.34 -17.81 11.76
CA ARG A 165 4.33 -18.35 12.72
C ARG A 165 4.52 -17.42 13.91
N ASP A 166 4.58 -16.13 13.64
CA ASP A 166 4.83 -15.10 14.65
C ASP A 166 3.53 -14.63 15.35
N GLY A 167 2.36 -15.16 14.96
CA GLY A 167 1.06 -14.89 15.56
C GLY A 167 0.65 -13.43 15.46
N LEU A 168 1.07 -12.73 14.39
CA LEU A 168 0.85 -11.28 14.27
C LEU A 168 -0.64 -10.96 14.30
N SER A 169 -1.00 -10.00 15.15
CA SER A 169 -2.37 -9.51 15.33
C SER A 169 -3.39 -10.63 15.54
N ASP A 170 -3.15 -11.47 16.56
CA ASP A 170 -4.06 -12.56 16.92
C ASP A 170 -4.44 -13.43 15.71
N ASP A 171 -3.42 -14.05 15.11
CA ASP A 171 -3.54 -14.99 13.98
C ASP A 171 -4.29 -14.41 12.76
N ALA A 172 -4.05 -13.13 12.45
CA ALA A 172 -4.72 -12.43 11.35
C ALA A 172 -4.57 -13.14 9.99
N ALA A 173 -3.41 -13.76 9.73
CA ALA A 173 -3.19 -14.52 8.50
C ALA A 173 -4.10 -15.77 8.41
N LEU A 174 -4.29 -16.48 9.51
CA LEU A 174 -5.23 -17.60 9.55
C LEU A 174 -6.67 -17.14 9.34
N GLN A 175 -7.05 -16.04 9.99
CA GLN A 175 -8.39 -15.49 9.79
C GLN A 175 -8.62 -15.04 8.34
N LEU A 176 -7.61 -14.42 7.69
CA LEU A 176 -7.68 -14.04 6.28
C LEU A 176 -7.95 -15.27 5.40
N MET A 177 -7.29 -16.36 5.68
CA MET A 177 -7.35 -17.59 4.87
C MET A 177 -8.51 -18.53 5.23
N GLY A 178 -9.31 -18.21 6.26
CA GLY A 178 -10.43 -19.04 6.71
C GLY A 178 -10.06 -20.19 7.62
N GLY A 179 -8.92 -20.10 8.31
CA GLY A 179 -8.39 -21.09 9.25
C GLY A 179 -7.22 -21.89 8.66
N GLU A 180 -6.79 -22.93 9.40
CA GLU A 180 -5.61 -23.76 9.07
C GLU A 180 -5.75 -24.44 7.71
N GLU A 181 -6.87 -25.10 7.45
CA GLU A 181 -7.13 -25.81 6.20
C GLU A 181 -7.07 -24.87 4.99
N GLY A 182 -7.73 -23.71 5.09
CA GLY A 182 -7.71 -22.69 4.02
C GLY A 182 -6.32 -22.08 3.83
N PHE A 183 -5.56 -21.89 4.92
CA PHE A 183 -4.19 -21.42 4.86
C PHE A 183 -3.30 -22.41 4.11
N ASP A 184 -3.30 -23.67 4.50
CA ASP A 184 -2.45 -24.70 3.91
C ASP A 184 -2.82 -24.95 2.43
N ALA A 185 -4.10 -24.86 2.07
CA ALA A 185 -4.57 -25.08 0.70
C ALA A 185 -4.28 -23.92 -0.26
N HIS A 186 -4.27 -22.68 0.21
CA HIS A 186 -4.39 -21.53 -0.70
C HIS A 186 -3.34 -20.42 -0.50
N MET A 187 -2.56 -20.43 0.60
CA MET A 187 -1.60 -19.37 0.92
C MET A 187 -0.65 -19.09 -0.24
N THR A 188 -0.14 -20.12 -0.91
CA THR A 188 0.83 -19.97 -2.02
C THR A 188 0.31 -19.17 -3.20
N SER A 189 -1.01 -19.02 -3.35
CA SER A 189 -1.62 -18.23 -4.43
C SER A 189 -1.75 -16.73 -4.11
N VAL A 190 -1.53 -16.37 -2.85
CA VAL A 190 -1.74 -14.99 -2.37
C VAL A 190 -0.57 -14.44 -1.55
N ASP A 191 0.45 -15.23 -1.31
CA ASP A 191 1.65 -14.82 -0.57
C ASP A 191 2.71 -14.22 -1.52
N PRO A 192 3.04 -12.92 -1.37
CA PRO A 192 3.98 -12.26 -2.27
C PRO A 192 5.36 -12.90 -2.32
N LEU A 193 5.89 -13.32 -1.16
CA LEU A 193 7.21 -13.95 -1.08
C LEU A 193 7.23 -15.28 -1.84
N THR A 194 6.21 -16.12 -1.63
CA THR A 194 6.08 -17.41 -2.32
C THR A 194 5.93 -17.23 -3.84
N LEU A 195 5.08 -16.31 -4.28
CA LEU A 195 4.86 -16.04 -5.70
C LEU A 195 6.14 -15.55 -6.40
N LEU A 196 6.93 -14.76 -5.70
CA LEU A 196 8.19 -14.22 -6.23
C LEU A 196 9.32 -15.27 -6.22
N SER A 197 9.28 -16.22 -5.28
CA SER A 197 10.30 -17.27 -5.14
C SER A 197 10.42 -18.10 -6.41
N GLY A 198 11.60 -18.06 -7.01
CA GLY A 198 11.87 -18.72 -8.30
C GLY A 198 11.72 -17.82 -9.53
N ALA A 199 10.91 -16.76 -9.49
CA ALA A 199 10.82 -15.77 -10.55
C ALA A 199 11.86 -14.63 -10.40
N GLY A 200 12.15 -14.24 -9.17
CA GLY A 200 13.12 -13.21 -8.82
C GLY A 200 12.69 -11.77 -9.15
N THR A 201 11.65 -11.59 -9.94
CA THR A 201 11.05 -10.30 -10.29
C THR A 201 9.60 -10.46 -10.71
N THR A 202 8.80 -9.43 -10.47
CA THR A 202 7.42 -9.33 -10.99
C THR A 202 7.37 -8.62 -12.34
N GLY A 203 8.47 -7.99 -12.77
CA GLY A 203 8.50 -7.09 -13.91
C GLY A 203 7.87 -5.71 -13.65
N VAL A 204 7.34 -5.48 -12.43
CA VAL A 204 6.75 -4.20 -12.02
C VAL A 204 7.76 -3.44 -11.17
N PRO A 205 8.14 -2.19 -11.53
CA PRO A 205 8.98 -1.34 -10.69
C PRO A 205 8.44 -1.25 -9.27
N THR A 206 9.18 -1.78 -8.29
CA THR A 206 8.71 -1.90 -6.91
C THR A 206 9.66 -1.18 -5.95
N VAL A 207 9.08 -0.43 -5.02
CA VAL A 207 9.80 0.16 -3.89
C VAL A 207 9.21 -0.37 -2.59
N LEU A 208 10.05 -0.91 -1.71
CA LEU A 208 9.73 -1.18 -0.32
C LEU A 208 10.25 -0.05 0.57
N LEU A 209 9.37 0.53 1.37
CA LEU A 209 9.74 1.53 2.36
C LEU A 209 9.31 1.07 3.75
N HIS A 210 10.22 1.06 4.72
CA HIS A 210 9.99 0.52 6.06
C HIS A 210 10.57 1.44 7.13
N GLY A 211 9.96 1.47 8.30
CA GLY A 211 10.51 2.13 9.47
C GLY A 211 11.52 1.22 10.19
N GLU A 212 12.67 1.77 10.57
CA GLU A 212 13.73 1.02 11.26
C GLU A 212 13.27 0.42 12.60
N VAL A 213 12.39 1.14 13.30
CA VAL A 213 11.91 0.75 14.64
C VAL A 213 10.43 0.32 14.61
N ASP A 214 9.98 -0.24 13.49
CA ASP A 214 8.64 -0.80 13.34
C ASP A 214 8.45 -2.01 14.25
N GLU A 215 7.52 -1.88 15.20
CA GLU A 215 7.16 -2.95 16.13
C GLU A 215 5.88 -3.69 15.73
N GLU A 216 5.16 -3.26 14.70
CA GLU A 216 3.97 -3.95 14.19
C GLU A 216 4.32 -5.02 13.17
N VAL A 217 5.10 -4.64 12.16
CA VAL A 217 5.59 -5.55 11.12
C VAL A 217 7.10 -5.69 11.27
N PRO A 218 7.61 -6.88 11.64
CA PRO A 218 9.04 -7.09 11.82
C PRO A 218 9.85 -6.78 10.56
N LEU A 219 11.01 -6.16 10.73
CA LEU A 219 11.91 -5.82 9.62
C LEU A 219 12.39 -7.06 8.83
N THR A 220 12.25 -8.26 9.40
CA THR A 220 12.50 -9.53 8.69
C THR A 220 11.57 -9.72 7.49
N GLN A 221 10.32 -9.28 7.57
CA GLN A 221 9.40 -9.29 6.42
C GLN A 221 9.99 -8.51 5.23
N PHE A 222 10.56 -7.35 5.52
CA PHE A 222 11.23 -6.53 4.51
C PHE A 222 12.50 -7.20 3.96
N SER A 223 13.39 -7.69 4.85
CA SER A 223 14.68 -8.25 4.44
C SER A 223 14.54 -9.55 3.65
N ASP A 224 13.60 -10.41 4.03
CA ASP A 224 13.38 -11.70 3.38
C ASP A 224 12.81 -11.51 1.97
N TYR A 225 11.89 -10.56 1.79
CA TYR A 225 11.38 -10.20 0.46
C TYR A 225 12.45 -9.55 -0.41
N ALA A 226 13.26 -8.64 0.16
CA ALA A 226 14.36 -8.00 -0.54
C ALA A 226 15.45 -8.98 -1.01
N ALA A 227 15.65 -10.06 -0.27
CA ALA A 227 16.64 -11.07 -0.62
C ALA A 227 16.28 -11.86 -1.90
N VAL A 228 14.99 -11.94 -2.25
CA VAL A 228 14.51 -12.71 -3.41
C VAL A 228 14.06 -11.83 -4.58
N HIS A 229 13.86 -10.53 -4.39
CA HIS A 229 13.42 -9.61 -5.45
C HIS A 229 14.61 -8.88 -6.06
N HIS A 230 14.98 -9.24 -7.29
CA HIS A 230 16.21 -8.77 -7.92
C HIS A 230 16.21 -7.28 -8.29
N ASP A 231 15.05 -6.72 -8.66
CA ASP A 231 14.89 -5.33 -9.13
C ASP A 231 14.25 -4.41 -8.10
N LEU A 232 14.25 -4.82 -6.82
CA LEU A 232 13.62 -4.07 -5.74
C LEU A 232 14.46 -2.86 -5.33
N ARG A 233 13.82 -1.72 -5.19
CA ARG A 233 14.40 -0.59 -4.43
C ARG A 233 13.90 -0.62 -3.00
N THR A 234 14.80 -0.41 -2.07
CA THR A 234 14.53 -0.46 -0.64
C THR A 234 14.88 0.86 0.04
N VAL A 235 14.02 1.28 0.96
CA VAL A 235 14.23 2.47 1.80
C VAL A 235 13.89 2.10 3.24
N VAL A 236 14.87 2.19 4.14
CA VAL A 236 14.64 2.06 5.59
C VAL A 236 14.83 3.43 6.21
N LEU A 237 13.80 3.92 6.91
CA LEU A 237 13.79 5.24 7.54
C LEU A 237 14.24 5.14 9.00
N PRO A 238 15.38 5.77 9.37
CA PRO A 238 15.88 5.72 10.73
C PRO A 238 14.89 6.30 11.76
N GLY A 239 14.78 5.65 12.93
CA GLY A 239 13.95 6.10 14.03
C GLY A 239 12.45 6.21 13.73
N THR A 240 12.01 5.62 12.63
CA THR A 240 10.62 5.66 12.16
C THR A 240 9.93 4.35 12.50
N GLY A 241 8.73 4.41 13.06
CA GLY A 241 7.90 3.24 13.34
C GLY A 241 6.91 2.94 12.20
N HIS A 242 5.86 2.18 12.55
CA HIS A 242 4.89 1.68 11.59
C HIS A 242 3.95 2.76 11.03
N TYR A 243 3.37 3.55 11.95
CA TYR A 243 2.30 4.50 11.63
C TYR A 243 2.80 5.86 11.17
N THR A 244 4.04 6.26 11.52
CA THR A 244 4.63 7.53 11.08
C THR A 244 4.76 7.61 9.56
N LEU A 245 4.83 6.47 8.84
CA LEU A 245 4.83 6.41 7.38
C LEU A 245 3.58 7.02 6.74
N ILE A 246 2.46 6.97 7.45
CA ILE A 246 1.15 7.46 7.00
C ILE A 246 0.63 8.64 7.83
N GLU A 247 1.48 9.25 8.65
CA GLU A 247 1.15 10.43 9.45
C GLU A 247 1.30 11.71 8.61
N PRO A 248 0.20 12.41 8.27
CA PRO A 248 0.27 13.62 7.46
C PRO A 248 1.21 14.68 8.04
N GLY A 249 2.16 15.15 7.24
CA GLY A 249 3.13 16.16 7.62
C GLY A 249 4.39 15.64 8.32
N ALA A 250 4.42 14.39 8.73
CA ALA A 250 5.65 13.77 9.24
C ALA A 250 6.74 13.70 8.16
N PRO A 251 8.03 13.77 8.52
CA PRO A 251 9.12 13.60 7.55
C PRO A 251 9.01 12.29 6.75
N ALA A 252 8.61 11.20 7.40
CA ALA A 252 8.42 9.90 6.75
C ALA A 252 7.29 9.95 5.69
N ALA A 253 6.16 10.57 6.00
CA ALA A 253 5.06 10.75 5.03
C ALA A 253 5.48 11.61 3.83
N ARG A 254 6.37 12.58 4.04
CA ARG A 254 6.98 13.36 2.94
C ARG A 254 7.85 12.50 2.05
N GLU A 255 8.71 11.66 2.64
CA GLU A 255 9.55 10.70 1.87
C GLU A 255 8.67 9.74 1.06
N VAL A 256 7.51 9.32 1.58
CA VAL A 256 6.53 8.53 0.82
C VAL A 256 6.02 9.31 -0.40
N ALA A 257 5.60 10.56 -0.22
CA ALA A 257 5.12 11.41 -1.33
C ALA A 257 6.23 11.66 -2.37
N ASP A 258 7.45 11.96 -1.93
CA ASP A 258 8.61 12.17 -2.79
C ASP A 258 8.97 10.90 -3.57
N THR A 259 8.85 9.74 -2.95
CA THR A 259 9.06 8.43 -3.60
C THR A 259 8.01 8.18 -4.69
N LEU A 260 6.73 8.43 -4.41
CA LEU A 260 5.66 8.33 -5.42
C LEU A 260 5.92 9.26 -6.61
N TRP A 261 6.37 10.49 -6.36
CA TRP A 261 6.74 11.42 -7.42
C TRP A 261 7.95 10.95 -8.24
N ARG A 262 8.98 10.38 -7.61
CA ARG A 262 10.13 9.77 -8.33
C ARG A 262 9.67 8.65 -9.25
N MET A 263 8.86 7.73 -8.73
CA MET A 263 8.30 6.62 -9.51
C MET A 263 7.48 7.12 -10.70
N ALA A 264 6.62 8.13 -10.50
CA ALA A 264 5.80 8.69 -11.57
C ALA A 264 6.63 9.35 -12.67
N ARG A 265 7.72 10.05 -12.32
CA ARG A 265 8.64 10.67 -13.29
C ARG A 265 9.39 9.64 -14.12
N GLU A 266 9.88 8.58 -13.49
CA GLU A 266 10.59 7.49 -14.17
C GLU A 266 9.71 6.81 -15.25
N GLN A 267 8.41 6.70 -14.98
CA GLN A 267 7.44 6.12 -15.92
C GLN A 267 7.15 7.02 -17.13
N ARG A 268 7.26 8.34 -16.99
CA ARG A 268 6.97 9.31 -18.07
C ARG A 268 8.15 9.55 -19.02
N GLY A 269 9.36 9.07 -18.69
CA GLY A 269 10.59 9.31 -19.47
C GLY A 269 11.17 10.71 -19.28
N PRO A 270 12.40 10.96 -19.75
CA PRO A 270 13.04 12.27 -19.64
C PRO A 270 12.33 13.29 -20.53
N GLY A 271 11.62 14.26 -19.94
CA GLY A 271 10.98 15.34 -20.67
C GLY A 271 9.71 15.95 -20.05
N THR A 272 9.21 15.43 -18.94
CA THR A 272 7.95 15.89 -18.34
C THR A 272 8.18 16.71 -17.06
N THR A 273 7.49 17.86 -16.97
CA THR A 273 7.61 18.96 -16.01
C THR A 273 7.70 18.62 -14.52
N ALA A 274 8.38 19.52 -13.80
CA ALA A 274 8.77 19.52 -12.40
C ALA A 274 7.62 19.29 -11.38
N GLY A 275 7.90 18.50 -10.36
CA GLY A 275 7.04 18.32 -9.19
C GLY A 275 7.04 19.53 -8.23
N PRO A 276 6.24 19.53 -7.15
CA PRO A 276 5.98 20.68 -6.26
C PRO A 276 7.21 21.34 -5.62
N THR A 277 8.33 20.65 -5.50
CA THR A 277 9.57 21.18 -4.89
C THR A 277 10.24 22.28 -5.69
N ASP A 278 10.04 22.34 -7.01
CA ASP A 278 10.67 23.36 -7.86
C ASP A 278 9.93 24.71 -7.87
N ARG A 279 8.68 24.75 -7.38
CA ARG A 279 7.88 25.99 -7.35
C ARG A 279 8.24 26.94 -6.19
N ARG A 280 8.98 26.50 -5.19
CA ARG A 280 9.40 27.35 -4.06
C ARG A 280 10.67 28.17 -4.31
N ALA A 281 11.47 27.82 -5.32
CA ALA A 281 12.71 28.53 -5.63
C ALA A 281 12.51 29.81 -6.48
N THR A 282 11.33 30.01 -7.10
CA THR A 282 11.10 31.15 -8.00
C THR A 282 10.29 32.31 -7.40
N ALA A 283 9.81 32.20 -6.13
CA ALA A 283 8.99 33.22 -5.48
C ALA A 283 9.77 34.17 -4.55
N SER A 284 11.09 34.12 -4.49
CA SER A 284 11.92 35.04 -3.68
C SER A 284 12.85 35.89 -4.54
N GLY A 285 12.30 36.69 -5.41
CA GLY A 285 13.10 37.60 -6.21
C GLY A 285 12.29 38.60 -7.03
N THR A 286 11.60 39.52 -6.37
CA THR A 286 11.37 40.92 -6.85
C THR A 286 10.65 41.71 -5.77
N GLY A 287 11.39 42.48 -5.06
CA GLY A 287 10.90 43.55 -4.22
C GLY A 287 12.06 44.40 -3.80
N LEU A 288 12.24 45.52 -4.46
CA LEU A 288 12.75 46.79 -3.96
C LEU A 288 13.44 47.56 -5.08
N THR A 289 12.75 48.46 -5.68
CA THR A 289 13.13 49.91 -5.77
C THR A 289 11.90 50.72 -6.03
#